data_5bbc5a91853caa52a387b934b6c9ed3b
#
_entry.id   5bbc5a91853caa52a387b934b6c9ed3b
#
_cell.length_a   1.000
_cell.length_b   1.000
_cell.length_c   1.000
_cell.angle_alpha   90.00
_cell.angle_beta   90.00
_cell.angle_gamma   90.00
#
_symmetry.space_group_name_H-M   'P 1'
#
loop_
_entity.id
_entity.type
_entity.pdbx_description
1 polymer ?
#
loop_
_entity_poly.entity_id
_entity_poly.type
_entity_poly.pdbx_seq_one_letter_code
_entity_poly.pdbx_strand_id
1 'polypeptide(L)'
;ATILPDGKVFLNGGHSYNEYEFSNFVPEIYNPENEISNEMSSSMFRRNYHSSSLLLPNGTIFTSGGDVWNAEIFYPPYLFTKNWENKTILAEKTEITDLSNNVKRGKSTIFSVSGEDVSRITLISTGSTTHAQGSESKFRELDFIKMPNNKVEINITPNPNELQNGTYMLFVINSKGVPSTGKIVYLDWIIFLEEEKKIIKKKDGWE
;
A
#
# COMPACT_ATOMS: atom_id res chain seq x y z
N ALA A 1 -8.30 -9.36 4.44
CA ALA A 1 -8.09 -8.78 3.10
C ALA A 1 -7.12 -7.61 3.18
N THR A 2 -6.25 -7.46 2.16
CA THR A 2 -5.23 -6.41 2.10
C THR A 2 -5.14 -5.86 0.69
N ILE A 3 -5.26 -4.54 0.53
CA ILE A 3 -5.10 -3.89 -0.78
C ILE A 3 -3.62 -3.88 -1.17
N LEU A 4 -3.33 -4.24 -2.42
CA LEU A 4 -1.98 -4.31 -2.99
C LEU A 4 -1.62 -3.02 -3.74
N PRO A 5 -0.32 -2.75 -3.98
CA PRO A 5 0.12 -1.58 -4.73
C PRO A 5 -0.52 -1.41 -6.10
N ASP A 6 -0.84 -2.49 -6.78
CA ASP A 6 -1.47 -2.51 -8.11
C ASP A 6 -3.01 -2.42 -8.09
N GLY A 7 -3.61 -2.27 -6.91
CA GLY A 7 -5.07 -2.14 -6.73
C GLY A 7 -5.80 -3.48 -6.56
N LYS A 8 -5.10 -4.60 -6.70
CA LYS A 8 -5.68 -5.91 -6.39
C LYS A 8 -5.83 -6.12 -4.89
N VAL A 9 -6.55 -7.15 -4.49
CA VAL A 9 -6.84 -7.46 -3.10
C VAL A 9 -6.33 -8.86 -2.76
N PHE A 10 -5.43 -8.94 -1.79
CA PHE A 10 -4.96 -10.19 -1.22
C PHE A 10 -5.96 -10.66 -0.14
N LEU A 11 -6.43 -11.87 -0.31
CA LEU A 11 -7.37 -12.55 0.59
C LEU A 11 -6.66 -13.76 1.19
N ASN A 12 -6.64 -13.88 2.50
CA ASN A 12 -6.01 -15.02 3.16
C ASN A 12 -6.78 -15.45 4.41
N GLY A 13 -6.68 -16.73 4.72
CA GLY A 13 -7.27 -17.32 5.92
C GLY A 13 -8.78 -17.50 5.84
N GLY A 14 -9.42 -17.58 7.00
CA GLY A 14 -10.82 -17.90 7.13
C GLY A 14 -11.09 -19.39 7.24
N HIS A 15 -12.36 -19.76 7.46
CA HIS A 15 -12.80 -21.14 7.59
C HIS A 15 -14.25 -21.29 7.11
N SER A 16 -14.63 -22.50 6.69
CA SER A 16 -15.96 -22.75 6.13
C SER A 16 -17.00 -23.18 7.17
N TYR A 17 -16.61 -23.88 8.26
CA TYR A 17 -17.53 -24.41 9.26
C TYR A 17 -16.98 -24.33 10.67
N ASN A 18 -15.79 -24.86 10.90
CA ASN A 18 -15.09 -24.87 12.18
C ASN A 18 -13.68 -24.34 11.97
N GLU A 19 -13.30 -23.31 12.72
CA GLU A 19 -12.01 -22.63 12.55
C GLU A 19 -10.78 -23.53 12.75
N TYR A 20 -10.93 -24.66 13.44
CA TYR A 20 -9.85 -25.61 13.68
C TYR A 20 -9.74 -26.71 12.61
N GLU A 21 -10.88 -27.13 12.05
CA GLU A 21 -10.96 -28.28 11.15
C GLU A 21 -10.98 -27.90 9.66
N PHE A 22 -11.59 -26.76 9.33
CA PHE A 22 -11.84 -26.33 7.95
C PHE A 22 -11.21 -24.99 7.61
N SER A 23 -10.02 -24.74 8.15
CA SER A 23 -9.26 -23.53 7.86
C SER A 23 -8.84 -23.46 6.39
N ASN A 24 -8.96 -22.29 5.78
CA ASN A 24 -8.44 -22.05 4.45
C ASN A 24 -6.96 -21.65 4.52
N PHE A 25 -6.10 -22.44 3.88
CA PHE A 25 -4.66 -22.20 3.80
C PHE A 25 -4.23 -21.59 2.48
N VAL A 26 -5.08 -21.63 1.44
CA VAL A 26 -4.75 -21.13 0.10
C VAL A 26 -5.19 -19.68 -0.02
N PRO A 27 -4.27 -18.71 -0.01
CA PRO A 27 -4.64 -17.33 -0.23
C PRO A 27 -4.96 -17.08 -1.70
N GLU A 28 -5.71 -16.01 -1.95
CA GLU A 28 -6.11 -15.59 -3.28
C GLU A 28 -5.73 -14.13 -3.52
N ILE A 29 -5.51 -13.79 -4.79
CA ILE A 29 -5.44 -12.40 -5.25
C ILE A 29 -6.63 -12.14 -6.16
N TYR A 30 -7.54 -11.31 -5.68
CA TYR A 30 -8.70 -10.84 -6.44
C TYR A 30 -8.34 -9.57 -7.23
N ASN A 31 -8.67 -9.57 -8.51
CA ASN A 31 -8.54 -8.40 -9.37
C ASN A 31 -9.92 -7.76 -9.59
N PRO A 32 -10.18 -6.56 -9.05
CA PRO A 32 -11.49 -5.90 -9.16
C PRO A 32 -11.80 -5.41 -10.58
N GLU A 33 -10.81 -5.26 -11.47
CA GLU A 33 -11.05 -4.79 -12.84
C GLU A 33 -11.72 -5.85 -13.71
N ASN A 34 -11.42 -7.13 -13.50
CA ASN A 34 -11.97 -8.23 -14.28
C ASN A 34 -12.74 -9.25 -13.44
N GLU A 35 -12.87 -9.00 -12.12
CA GLU A 35 -13.58 -9.82 -11.14
C GLU A 35 -13.03 -11.27 -11.03
N ILE A 36 -11.75 -11.48 -11.36
CA ILE A 36 -11.09 -12.80 -11.29
C ILE A 36 -10.28 -12.91 -10.00
N SER A 37 -10.46 -14.03 -9.31
CA SER A 37 -9.62 -14.46 -8.20
C SER A 37 -8.66 -15.55 -8.66
N ASN A 38 -7.40 -15.45 -8.27
CA ASN A 38 -6.37 -16.46 -8.54
C ASN A 38 -5.83 -17.00 -7.24
N GLU A 39 -5.80 -18.30 -7.11
CA GLU A 39 -5.17 -18.99 -5.99
C GLU A 39 -3.65 -18.82 -6.00
N MET A 40 -3.07 -18.67 -4.81
CA MET A 40 -1.64 -18.52 -4.58
C MET A 40 -1.08 -19.76 -3.85
N SER A 41 0.21 -19.73 -3.57
CA SER A 41 0.85 -20.81 -2.78
C SER A 41 0.26 -20.86 -1.38
N SER A 42 -0.01 -22.07 -0.89
CA SER A 42 -0.58 -22.33 0.42
C SER A 42 0.29 -21.73 1.54
N SER A 43 -0.35 -21.13 2.53
CA SER A 43 0.24 -20.76 3.82
C SER A 43 0.62 -22.01 4.61
N MET A 44 1.63 -21.93 5.46
CA MET A 44 1.98 -23.00 6.40
C MET A 44 1.06 -23.03 7.62
N PHE A 45 0.50 -21.86 7.98
CA PHE A 45 -0.26 -21.68 9.20
C PHE A 45 -1.65 -21.12 8.90
N ARG A 46 -2.64 -21.62 9.64
CA ARG A 46 -3.99 -21.08 9.56
C ARG A 46 -4.05 -19.62 10.02
N ARG A 47 -4.91 -18.85 9.40
CA ARG A 47 -5.18 -17.44 9.73
C ARG A 47 -6.69 -17.25 9.88
N ASN A 48 -7.20 -17.57 11.06
CA ASN A 48 -8.63 -17.51 11.38
C ASN A 48 -8.95 -16.24 12.18
N TYR A 49 -9.85 -16.33 13.12
CA TYR A 49 -10.28 -15.23 13.97
C TYR A 49 -9.09 -14.52 14.66
N HIS A 50 -9.10 -13.20 14.72
CA HIS A 50 -8.03 -12.34 15.24
C HIS A 50 -6.68 -12.40 14.47
N SER A 51 -6.67 -12.95 13.28
CA SER A 51 -5.48 -12.82 12.42
C SER A 51 -5.41 -11.44 11.75
N SER A 52 -4.22 -11.06 11.36
CA SER A 52 -3.93 -9.79 10.70
C SER A 52 -3.13 -9.98 9.42
N SER A 53 -3.36 -9.10 8.46
CA SER A 53 -2.64 -9.07 7.19
C SER A 53 -2.34 -7.61 6.83
N LEU A 54 -1.07 -7.29 6.62
CA LEU A 54 -0.57 -5.92 6.41
C LEU A 54 0.32 -5.84 5.18
N LEU A 55 0.07 -4.86 4.32
CA LEU A 55 1.00 -4.48 3.27
C LEU A 55 2.23 -3.79 3.88
N LEU A 56 3.41 -4.29 3.53
CA LEU A 56 4.68 -3.68 3.93
C LEU A 56 5.20 -2.72 2.84
N PRO A 57 6.04 -1.73 3.19
CA PRO A 57 6.59 -0.80 2.22
C PRO A 57 7.34 -1.45 1.07
N ASN A 58 7.97 -2.60 1.28
CA ASN A 58 8.65 -3.33 0.22
C ASN A 58 7.71 -4.08 -0.75
N GLY A 59 6.40 -3.96 -0.58
CA GLY A 59 5.38 -4.61 -1.40
C GLY A 59 5.09 -6.06 -1.03
N THR A 60 5.69 -6.59 0.04
CA THR A 60 5.32 -7.91 0.60
C THR A 60 4.16 -7.76 1.57
N ILE A 61 3.56 -8.89 1.97
CA ILE A 61 2.46 -8.89 2.92
C ILE A 61 2.89 -9.68 4.16
N PHE A 62 2.81 -9.03 5.31
CA PHE A 62 2.98 -9.66 6.62
C PHE A 62 1.65 -10.23 7.09
N THR A 63 1.63 -11.50 7.48
CA THR A 63 0.46 -12.15 8.08
C THR A 63 0.82 -12.75 9.43
N SER A 64 -0.04 -12.57 10.43
CA SER A 64 0.19 -13.10 11.78
C SER A 64 -1.12 -13.23 12.56
N GLY A 65 -1.03 -13.74 13.79
CA GLY A 65 -2.17 -13.83 14.70
C GLY A 65 -3.11 -14.99 14.37
N GLY A 66 -4.35 -14.89 14.84
CA GLY A 66 -5.19 -16.02 15.04
C GLY A 66 -4.79 -16.70 16.36
N ASP A 67 -4.96 -17.98 16.47
CA ASP A 67 -4.57 -18.79 17.62
C ASP A 67 -3.20 -19.48 17.46
N VAL A 68 -2.35 -18.95 16.56
CA VAL A 68 -1.00 -19.44 16.27
C VAL A 68 0.07 -18.39 16.52
N TRP A 69 1.14 -18.76 17.24
CA TRP A 69 2.22 -17.88 17.67
C TRP A 69 3.34 -17.79 16.61
N ASN A 70 2.98 -17.37 15.39
CA ASN A 70 3.92 -17.21 14.30
C ASN A 70 3.47 -16.14 13.31
N ALA A 71 4.37 -15.83 12.39
CA ALA A 71 4.13 -14.89 11.30
C ALA A 71 4.69 -15.47 9.99
N GLU A 72 4.16 -15.00 8.88
CA GLU A 72 4.61 -15.32 7.52
C GLU A 72 4.73 -14.04 6.72
N ILE A 73 5.66 -14.04 5.77
CA ILE A 73 5.77 -13.01 4.73
C ILE A 73 5.37 -13.63 3.40
N PHE A 74 4.30 -13.13 2.83
CA PHE A 74 3.89 -13.49 1.48
C PHE A 74 4.51 -12.52 0.47
N TYR A 75 5.06 -13.09 -0.61
CA TYR A 75 5.67 -12.36 -1.72
C TYR A 75 4.73 -12.42 -2.92
N PRO A 76 3.99 -11.35 -3.23
CA PRO A 76 3.08 -11.33 -4.38
C PRO A 76 3.80 -11.53 -5.71
N PRO A 77 3.11 -12.10 -6.72
CA PRO A 77 3.71 -12.39 -8.03
C PRO A 77 4.37 -11.19 -8.72
N TYR A 78 3.87 -9.96 -8.50
CA TYR A 78 4.46 -8.76 -9.11
C TYR A 78 5.90 -8.46 -8.64
N LEU A 79 6.38 -9.11 -7.56
CA LEU A 79 7.76 -8.97 -7.09
C LEU A 79 8.75 -9.86 -7.85
N PHE A 80 8.28 -10.67 -8.79
CA PHE A 80 9.12 -11.63 -9.49
C PHE A 80 9.11 -11.42 -11.00
N THR A 81 10.20 -11.84 -11.62
CA THR A 81 10.36 -11.90 -13.08
C THR A 81 11.12 -13.16 -13.47
N LYS A 82 11.21 -13.43 -14.78
CA LYS A 82 12.06 -14.48 -15.30
C LYS A 82 13.37 -13.88 -15.80
N ASN A 83 14.49 -14.52 -15.43
CA ASN A 83 15.78 -14.18 -16.01
C ASN A 83 15.98 -14.87 -17.39
N TRP A 84 17.12 -14.64 -18.02
CA TRP A 84 17.46 -15.22 -19.31
C TRP A 84 17.52 -16.76 -19.32
N GLU A 85 17.72 -17.42 -18.17
CA GLU A 85 17.66 -18.88 -17.99
C GLU A 85 16.23 -19.36 -17.67
N ASN A 86 15.22 -18.52 -17.77
CA ASN A 86 13.83 -18.79 -17.38
C ASN A 86 13.64 -19.14 -15.89
N LYS A 87 14.60 -18.78 -15.03
CA LYS A 87 14.47 -18.91 -13.58
C LYS A 87 13.71 -17.73 -12.99
N THR A 88 12.86 -17.99 -12.00
CA THR A 88 12.17 -16.96 -11.26
C THR A 88 13.14 -16.25 -10.31
N ILE A 89 13.25 -14.94 -10.45
CA ILE A 89 14.09 -14.06 -9.61
C ILE A 89 13.26 -12.87 -9.16
N LEU A 90 13.73 -12.16 -8.15
CA LEU A 90 13.12 -10.87 -7.77
C LEU A 90 13.29 -9.86 -8.90
N ALA A 91 12.22 -9.15 -9.20
CA ALA A 91 12.22 -8.11 -10.22
C ALA A 91 12.93 -6.85 -9.72
N GLU A 92 13.60 -6.16 -10.62
CA GLU A 92 14.17 -4.83 -10.35
C GLU A 92 13.04 -3.81 -10.15
N LYS A 93 13.20 -2.97 -9.14
CA LYS A 93 12.24 -1.92 -8.78
C LYS A 93 12.67 -0.57 -9.29
N THR A 94 11.70 0.25 -9.63
CA THR A 94 11.92 1.69 -9.75
C THR A 94 12.09 2.28 -8.35
N GLU A 95 13.10 3.12 -8.15
CA GLU A 95 13.33 3.80 -6.88
C GLU A 95 12.72 5.20 -6.89
N ILE A 96 12.13 5.59 -5.78
CA ILE A 96 11.62 6.95 -5.55
C ILE A 96 12.65 7.73 -4.75
N THR A 97 13.09 8.86 -5.29
CA THR A 97 14.02 9.77 -4.62
C THR A 97 13.41 11.18 -4.52
N ASP A 98 13.92 12.00 -3.62
CA ASP A 98 13.54 13.42 -3.43
C ASP A 98 12.05 13.69 -3.18
N LEU A 99 11.28 12.67 -2.78
CA LEU A 99 9.88 12.83 -2.43
C LEU A 99 9.76 13.41 -1.02
N SER A 100 9.10 14.56 -0.90
CA SER A 100 8.71 15.10 0.40
C SER A 100 7.68 14.19 1.08
N ASN A 101 7.87 13.92 2.36
CA ASN A 101 6.87 13.19 3.14
C ASN A 101 5.56 13.97 3.33
N ASN A 102 5.60 15.30 3.18
CA ASN A 102 4.41 16.15 3.31
C ASN A 102 3.89 16.53 1.94
N VAL A 103 2.73 16.05 1.57
CA VAL A 103 2.01 16.39 0.35
C VAL A 103 0.78 17.23 0.71
N LYS A 104 0.44 18.19 -0.15
CA LYS A 104 -0.64 19.13 0.10
C LYS A 104 -1.78 18.94 -0.89
N ARG A 105 -2.98 18.96 -0.39
CA ARG A 105 -4.21 18.94 -1.16
C ARG A 105 -4.28 20.10 -2.16
N GLY A 106 -4.73 19.82 -3.39
CA GLY A 106 -4.85 20.82 -4.45
C GLY A 106 -3.52 21.40 -4.93
N LYS A 107 -2.41 20.71 -4.63
CA LYS A 107 -1.08 21.07 -5.09
C LYS A 107 -0.44 19.92 -5.85
N SER A 108 0.44 20.26 -6.79
CA SER A 108 1.33 19.28 -7.39
C SER A 108 2.54 19.01 -6.50
N THR A 109 3.08 17.81 -6.64
CA THR A 109 4.32 17.39 -5.99
C THR A 109 5.23 16.76 -7.02
N ILE A 110 6.47 17.21 -7.09
CA ILE A 110 7.48 16.72 -8.04
C ILE A 110 8.51 15.91 -7.25
N PHE A 111 8.87 14.76 -7.78
CA PHE A 111 9.93 13.90 -7.23
C PHE A 111 10.69 13.19 -8.35
N SER A 112 11.84 12.65 -8.04
CA SER A 112 12.67 11.91 -8.98
C SER A 112 12.45 10.42 -8.85
N VAL A 113 12.60 9.70 -9.96
CA VAL A 113 12.56 8.23 -10.02
C VAL A 113 13.80 7.72 -10.76
N SER A 114 14.24 6.52 -10.45
CA SER A 114 15.34 5.85 -11.15
C SER A 114 14.96 4.40 -11.45
N GLY A 115 15.50 3.86 -12.53
CA GLY A 115 15.19 2.50 -12.98
C GLY A 115 14.24 2.45 -14.17
N GLU A 116 13.33 1.49 -14.19
CA GLU A 116 12.37 1.28 -15.27
C GLU A 116 11.32 2.41 -15.35
N ASP A 117 10.75 2.58 -16.54
CA ASP A 117 9.76 3.62 -16.83
C ASP A 117 8.48 3.48 -15.98
N VAL A 118 7.94 4.62 -15.52
CA VAL A 118 6.74 4.70 -14.70
C VAL A 118 5.49 4.45 -15.54
N SER A 119 4.63 3.55 -15.10
CA SER A 119 3.32 3.31 -15.74
C SER A 119 2.15 3.75 -14.88
N ARG A 120 2.24 3.63 -13.53
CA ARG A 120 1.18 4.00 -12.59
C ARG A 120 1.77 4.57 -11.31
N ILE A 121 1.02 5.41 -10.63
CA ILE A 121 1.35 5.88 -9.28
C ILE A 121 0.14 5.70 -8.39
N THR A 122 0.32 5.08 -7.24
CA THR A 122 -0.79 4.73 -6.34
C THR A 122 -0.52 5.18 -4.91
N LEU A 123 -1.60 5.53 -4.22
CA LEU A 123 -1.62 5.79 -2.78
C LEU A 123 -2.45 4.74 -2.08
N ILE A 124 -1.91 4.18 -1.01
CA ILE A 124 -2.64 3.26 -0.14
C ILE A 124 -2.56 3.80 1.28
N SER A 125 -3.71 4.01 1.92
CA SER A 125 -3.73 4.44 3.32
C SER A 125 -3.11 3.39 4.23
N THR A 126 -2.37 3.84 5.25
CA THR A 126 -1.75 2.95 6.24
C THR A 126 -2.76 2.43 7.28
N GLY A 127 -4.00 2.30 6.96
CA GLY A 127 -5.10 1.93 7.85
C GLY A 127 -4.76 1.05 9.06
N SER A 128 -5.68 0.90 9.96
CA SER A 128 -5.56 -0.01 11.12
C SER A 128 -6.09 -1.39 10.77
N THR A 129 -5.43 -2.43 11.28
CA THR A 129 -5.87 -3.81 11.11
C THR A 129 -6.47 -4.32 12.40
N THR A 130 -7.71 -4.82 12.34
CA THR A 130 -8.40 -5.47 13.46
C THR A 130 -9.35 -6.55 12.95
N HIS A 131 -9.50 -7.66 13.68
CA HIS A 131 -10.44 -8.75 13.35
C HIS A 131 -10.32 -9.24 11.90
N ALA A 132 -9.09 -9.42 11.41
CA ALA A 132 -8.75 -9.82 10.04
C ALA A 132 -9.22 -8.85 8.93
N GLN A 133 -9.62 -7.64 9.30
CA GLN A 133 -10.03 -6.60 8.36
C GLN A 133 -9.05 -5.43 8.40
N GLY A 134 -8.60 -5.00 7.24
CA GLY A 134 -7.91 -3.72 7.06
C GLY A 134 -8.95 -2.60 7.11
N SER A 135 -9.32 -2.17 8.33
CA SER A 135 -10.22 -1.03 8.49
C SER A 135 -9.58 0.21 7.90
N GLU A 136 -10.37 1.02 7.21
CA GLU A 136 -9.92 2.28 6.60
C GLU A 136 -8.89 2.14 5.47
N SER A 137 -8.62 0.94 4.97
CA SER A 137 -7.78 0.77 3.79
C SER A 137 -8.42 1.45 2.58
N LYS A 138 -7.70 2.41 2.00
CA LYS A 138 -8.14 3.18 0.84
C LYS A 138 -7.08 3.09 -0.23
N PHE A 139 -7.54 2.97 -1.46
CA PHE A 139 -6.69 2.95 -2.64
C PHE A 139 -7.04 4.13 -3.54
N ARG A 140 -6.02 4.79 -4.04
CA ARG A 140 -6.18 5.82 -5.06
C ARG A 140 -5.05 5.73 -6.08
N GLU A 141 -5.39 5.63 -7.34
CA GLU A 141 -4.48 5.87 -8.44
C GLU A 141 -4.41 7.36 -8.73
N LEU A 142 -3.20 7.88 -8.92
CA LEU A 142 -2.95 9.29 -9.16
C LEU A 142 -2.62 9.53 -10.63
N ASP A 143 -3.19 10.58 -11.19
CA ASP A 143 -2.73 11.14 -12.45
C ASP A 143 -1.33 11.73 -12.27
N PHE A 144 -0.46 11.52 -13.26
CA PHE A 144 0.89 12.01 -13.22
C PHE A 144 1.39 12.46 -14.61
N ILE A 145 2.41 13.32 -14.60
CA ILE A 145 3.08 13.81 -15.78
C ILE A 145 4.56 13.42 -15.68
N LYS A 146 5.07 12.76 -16.73
CA LYS A 146 6.50 12.49 -16.87
C LYS A 146 7.21 13.78 -17.31
N MET A 147 8.27 14.11 -16.60
CA MET A 147 9.07 15.30 -16.84
C MET A 147 10.51 14.91 -17.26
N PRO A 148 11.27 15.83 -17.86
CA PRO A 148 12.70 15.60 -18.12
C PRO A 148 13.48 15.21 -16.86
N ASN A 149 14.64 14.57 -17.05
CA ASN A 149 15.57 14.16 -15.99
C ASN A 149 14.94 13.18 -14.96
N ASN A 150 14.16 12.24 -15.44
CA ASN A 150 13.52 11.20 -14.61
C ASN A 150 12.68 11.78 -13.47
N LYS A 151 12.07 12.91 -13.68
CA LYS A 151 11.11 13.49 -12.73
C LYS A 151 9.69 13.14 -13.07
N VAL A 152 8.86 13.09 -12.03
CA VAL A 152 7.43 12.85 -12.13
C VAL A 152 6.70 13.89 -11.30
N GLU A 153 5.64 14.47 -11.87
CA GLU A 153 4.72 15.37 -11.19
C GLU A 153 3.40 14.65 -10.96
N ILE A 154 2.95 14.62 -9.72
CA ILE A 154 1.61 14.13 -9.32
C ILE A 154 0.74 15.28 -8.89
N ASN A 155 -0.56 15.20 -9.16
CA ASN A 155 -1.54 16.18 -8.71
C ASN A 155 -2.42 15.57 -7.61
N ILE A 156 -2.43 16.22 -6.44
CA ILE A 156 -3.28 15.81 -5.33
C ILE A 156 -4.62 16.53 -5.46
N THR A 157 -5.70 15.77 -5.55
CA THR A 157 -7.05 16.31 -5.67
C THR A 157 -7.34 17.34 -4.57
N PRO A 158 -8.00 18.47 -4.88
CA PRO A 158 -8.46 19.41 -3.86
C PRO A 158 -9.67 18.89 -3.07
N ASN A 159 -10.34 17.85 -3.54
CA ASN A 159 -11.57 17.34 -2.95
C ASN A 159 -11.27 16.36 -1.78
N PRO A 160 -11.62 16.71 -0.53
CA PRO A 160 -11.38 15.85 0.62
C PRO A 160 -12.24 14.58 0.63
N ASN A 161 -13.31 14.51 -0.13
CA ASN A 161 -14.14 13.31 -0.24
C ASN A 161 -13.52 12.25 -1.16
N GLU A 162 -12.65 12.67 -2.09
CA GLU A 162 -11.93 11.76 -2.98
C GLU A 162 -10.68 11.18 -2.33
N LEU A 163 -9.99 12.00 -1.55
CA LEU A 163 -8.76 11.61 -0.87
C LEU A 163 -8.73 12.28 0.51
N GLN A 164 -8.97 11.54 1.56
CA GLN A 164 -9.03 12.05 2.93
C GLN A 164 -7.64 12.37 3.48
N ASN A 165 -7.57 13.25 4.49
CA ASN A 165 -6.34 13.50 5.22
C ASN A 165 -5.85 12.24 5.92
N GLY A 166 -4.55 12.05 6.01
CA GLY A 166 -3.99 10.88 6.67
C GLY A 166 -2.60 10.50 6.18
N THR A 167 -2.19 9.32 6.61
CA THR A 167 -0.92 8.71 6.22
C THR A 167 -1.13 7.68 5.13
N TYR A 168 -0.30 7.78 4.09
CA TYR A 168 -0.37 6.89 2.93
C TYR A 168 1.00 6.32 2.61
N MET A 169 1.02 5.17 1.97
CA MET A 169 2.16 4.66 1.22
C MET A 169 1.97 5.04 -0.25
N LEU A 170 2.91 5.79 -0.80
CA LEU A 170 2.97 6.09 -2.23
C LEU A 170 3.86 5.05 -2.92
N PHE A 171 3.32 4.42 -3.94
CA PHE A 171 4.04 3.48 -4.80
C PHE A 171 4.11 4.02 -6.23
N VAL A 172 5.26 3.81 -6.86
CA VAL A 172 5.42 3.93 -8.30
C VAL A 172 5.45 2.52 -8.87
N ILE A 173 4.62 2.25 -9.86
CA ILE A 173 4.59 0.96 -10.56
C ILE A 173 5.21 1.17 -11.93
N ASN A 174 6.21 0.36 -12.27
CA ASN A 174 6.91 0.47 -13.52
C ASN A 174 6.15 -0.19 -14.69
N SER A 175 6.68 -0.05 -15.90
CA SER A 175 6.07 -0.61 -17.12
C SER A 175 5.96 -2.15 -17.12
N LYS A 176 6.67 -2.83 -16.24
CA LYS A 176 6.61 -4.29 -16.04
C LYS A 176 5.62 -4.69 -14.93
N GLY A 177 4.92 -3.74 -14.32
CA GLY A 177 3.97 -3.98 -13.23
C GLY A 177 4.62 -4.18 -11.86
N VAL A 178 5.91 -3.87 -11.72
CA VAL A 178 6.65 -4.03 -10.45
C VAL A 178 6.53 -2.76 -9.63
N PRO A 179 6.03 -2.83 -8.38
CA PRO A 179 5.96 -1.67 -7.51
C PRO A 179 7.32 -1.31 -6.92
N SER A 180 7.58 -0.02 -6.77
CA SER A 180 8.69 0.51 -6.00
C SER A 180 8.63 0.11 -4.52
N THR A 181 9.65 0.44 -3.76
CA THR A 181 9.48 0.55 -2.31
C THR A 181 8.57 1.74 -2.02
N GLY A 182 7.48 1.50 -1.26
CA GLY A 182 6.51 2.52 -0.88
C GLY A 182 7.12 3.58 0.01
N LYS A 183 6.84 4.83 -0.29
CA LYS A 183 7.23 5.98 0.55
C LYS A 183 6.05 6.43 1.40
N ILE A 184 6.29 6.62 2.68
CA ILE A 184 5.29 7.18 3.59
C ILE A 184 5.13 8.66 3.29
N VAL A 185 3.90 9.08 3.03
CA VAL A 185 3.52 10.48 2.83
C VAL A 185 2.36 10.86 3.73
N TYR A 186 2.38 12.10 4.18
CA TYR A 186 1.36 12.70 5.04
C TYR A 186 0.58 13.72 4.22
N LEU A 187 -0.72 13.50 4.07
CA LEU A 187 -1.60 14.41 3.37
C LEU A 187 -2.25 15.37 4.37
N ASP A 188 -1.92 16.67 4.27
CA ASP A 188 -2.45 17.78 5.06
C ASP A 188 -2.40 17.59 6.62
N TRP A 189 -1.55 16.67 7.10
CA TRP A 189 -1.47 16.37 8.55
C TRP A 189 -0.90 17.55 9.37
N ILE A 190 -0.06 18.38 8.77
CA ILE A 190 0.65 19.45 9.49
C ILE A 190 -0.25 20.67 9.77
N ILE A 191 -1.30 20.89 8.98
CA ILE A 191 -2.17 22.06 9.16
C ILE A 191 -2.87 22.01 10.52
N PHE A 192 -3.28 20.84 10.98
CA PHE A 192 -3.90 20.67 12.31
C PHE A 192 -2.97 21.07 13.46
N LEU A 193 -1.69 20.69 13.40
CA LEU A 193 -0.73 21.01 14.47
C LEU A 193 -0.37 22.51 14.50
N GLU A 194 -0.35 23.19 13.36
CA GLU A 194 -0.09 24.64 13.30
C GLU A 194 -1.32 25.46 13.73
N GLU A 195 -2.51 25.02 13.40
CA GLU A 195 -3.76 25.66 13.85
C GLU A 195 -3.99 25.42 15.35
N GLU A 196 -3.78 24.21 15.85
CA GLU A 196 -3.83 23.94 17.28
C GLU A 196 -2.80 24.78 18.07
N LYS A 197 -1.57 24.89 17.59
CA LYS A 197 -0.55 25.76 18.19
C LYS A 197 -0.96 27.24 18.18
N LYS A 198 -1.64 27.72 17.12
CA LYS A 198 -2.18 29.07 17.07
C LYS A 198 -3.36 29.27 18.05
N ILE A 199 -4.22 28.26 18.21
CA ILE A 199 -5.34 28.26 19.12
C ILE A 199 -4.86 28.24 20.58
N ILE A 200 -3.86 27.41 20.88
CA ILE A 200 -3.24 27.30 22.20
C ILE A 200 -2.56 28.64 22.57
N LYS A 201 -1.73 29.18 21.65
CA LYS A 201 -1.10 30.53 21.90
C LYS A 201 -2.11 31.64 22.11
N LYS A 202 -3.27 31.62 21.44
CA LYS A 202 -4.35 32.60 21.64
C LYS A 202 -5.10 32.40 22.95
N LYS A 203 -5.19 31.17 23.47
CA LYS A 203 -5.84 30.87 24.76
C LYS A 203 -4.97 31.22 25.96
N ASP A 204 -3.66 31.09 25.83
CA ASP A 204 -2.71 31.28 26.91
C ASP A 204 -2.27 32.75 27.09
N GLY A 205 -2.76 33.67 26.22
CA GLY A 205 -2.59 35.12 26.40
C GLY A 205 -1.15 35.64 26.44
N TRP A 206 -0.22 34.90 25.83
CA TRP A 206 1.15 35.32 25.70
C TRP A 206 1.34 36.01 24.33
N GLU A 207 1.26 37.33 24.33
CA GLU A 207 1.90 38.18 23.34
C GLU A 207 3.37 38.37 23.69
#